data_94d6b11c76487a73f54c557626feef69
#
_entry.id   94d6b11c76487a73f54c557626feef69
#
_cell.length_a   1.000
_cell.length_b   1.000
_cell.length_c   1.000
_cell.angle_alpha   90.00
_cell.angle_beta   90.00
_cell.angle_gamma   90.00
#
_symmetry.space_group_name_H-M   'P 1'
#
loop_
_entity.id
_entity.type
_entity.pdbx_description
1 polymer ?
#
loop_
_entity_poly.entity_id
_entity_poly.type
_entity_poly.pdbx_seq_one_letter_code
_entity_poly.pdbx_strand_id
1 'polypeptide(L)'
;MRKTDHVFKNQTHHVPASADRIDSRHTWVICAYGQSPYLEDCVRSLLRQTVRSRILIATSTPNEKIRKTAAHFHLPVYVNEGEHGITQDWNYAVSCAKTRYVTIAHQDDIYESIYLERALKGLRGARHPLIFFSDYYEIRNGEKVSSNRNLRIKRVMLLPFLSRLLQNSIFVRRRVLSLGSPIDCPSVTYVIPNLPEGPLFDSTYRVAQDWEAWERISRIRGTFVFDPHLLMGHRIHEESTTTELIADQTRTKEELSIFRRFWPERAAGWIEGKYRKGQDSNRM
;
A
#
# COMPACT_ATOMS: atom_id res chain seq x y z
N MET A 1 50.92 -30.18 -24.10
CA MET A 1 49.55 -29.57 -24.21
C MET A 1 48.65 -30.29 -23.23
N ARG A 2 48.39 -29.73 -22.06
CA ARG A 2 47.44 -30.25 -21.09
C ARG A 2 46.21 -29.35 -21.08
N LYS A 3 45.05 -29.93 -21.42
CA LYS A 3 43.73 -29.26 -21.31
C LYS A 3 43.33 -29.26 -19.84
N THR A 4 43.03 -28.06 -19.32
CA THR A 4 42.44 -27.86 -18.01
C THR A 4 40.92 -27.78 -18.16
N ASP A 5 40.23 -28.80 -17.67
CA ASP A 5 38.76 -28.80 -17.57
C ASP A 5 38.33 -27.98 -16.37
N HIS A 6 37.63 -26.85 -16.64
CA HIS A 6 36.95 -26.10 -15.60
C HIS A 6 35.59 -26.72 -15.27
N VAL A 7 35.55 -27.39 -14.10
CA VAL A 7 34.32 -27.87 -13.51
C VAL A 7 33.56 -26.72 -12.88
N PHE A 8 32.43 -26.38 -13.47
CA PHE A 8 31.46 -25.47 -12.82
C PHE A 8 30.80 -26.19 -11.63
N LYS A 9 31.14 -25.79 -10.42
CA LYS A 9 30.44 -26.22 -9.20
C LYS A 9 29.09 -25.51 -9.16
N ASN A 10 27.99 -26.24 -9.37
CA ASN A 10 26.64 -25.82 -9.06
C ASN A 10 26.53 -25.52 -7.56
N GLN A 11 26.43 -24.27 -7.20
CA GLN A 11 26.01 -23.86 -5.86
C GLN A 11 24.48 -24.07 -5.75
N THR A 12 24.11 -25.19 -5.15
CA THR A 12 22.74 -25.42 -4.66
C THR A 12 22.48 -24.44 -3.51
N HIS A 13 21.72 -23.37 -3.78
CA HIS A 13 21.19 -22.53 -2.73
C HIS A 13 20.25 -23.36 -1.85
N HIS A 14 20.68 -23.62 -0.65
CA HIS A 14 19.89 -24.25 0.39
C HIS A 14 18.74 -23.29 0.76
N VAL A 15 17.52 -23.57 0.28
CA VAL A 15 16.29 -22.91 0.73
C VAL A 15 16.02 -23.46 2.14
N PRO A 16 15.96 -22.61 3.18
CA PRO A 16 15.72 -23.11 4.53
C PRO A 16 14.32 -23.71 4.63
N ALA A 17 14.21 -24.84 5.31
CA ALA A 17 13.00 -25.66 5.51
C ALA A 17 11.83 -24.96 6.25
N SER A 18 11.93 -23.66 6.53
CA SER A 18 10.87 -22.82 7.13
C SER A 18 9.91 -22.19 6.09
N ALA A 19 10.16 -22.37 4.78
CA ALA A 19 9.45 -21.67 3.69
C ALA A 19 8.02 -22.18 3.42
N ASP A 20 7.62 -23.33 3.96
CA ASP A 20 6.33 -23.94 3.65
C ASP A 20 5.19 -23.60 4.62
N ARG A 21 5.47 -22.88 5.70
CA ARG A 21 4.44 -22.56 6.69
C ARG A 21 3.75 -21.25 6.36
N ILE A 22 2.45 -21.32 5.99
CA ILE A 22 1.60 -20.14 5.78
C ILE A 22 1.40 -19.43 7.11
N ASP A 23 1.72 -18.11 7.20
CA ASP A 23 1.39 -17.30 8.37
C ASP A 23 -0.13 -17.05 8.39
N SER A 24 -0.80 -17.70 9.30
CA SER A 24 -2.26 -17.64 9.44
C SER A 24 -2.79 -16.30 9.98
N ARG A 25 -1.88 -15.39 10.39
CA ARG A 25 -2.24 -14.09 10.97
C ARG A 25 -2.35 -12.98 9.95
N HIS A 26 -1.91 -13.19 8.71
CA HIS A 26 -1.90 -12.20 7.64
C HIS A 26 -2.70 -12.68 6.43
N THR A 27 -3.36 -11.72 5.75
CA THR A 27 -4.01 -11.92 4.45
C THR A 27 -3.64 -10.76 3.51
N TRP A 28 -3.19 -11.13 2.31
CA TRP A 28 -3.17 -10.25 1.16
C TRP A 28 -4.55 -10.22 0.53
N VAL A 29 -5.13 -9.05 0.34
CA VAL A 29 -6.37 -8.89 -0.42
C VAL A 29 -6.06 -8.08 -1.66
N ILE A 30 -6.12 -8.70 -2.83
CA ILE A 30 -5.93 -8.02 -4.10
C ILE A 30 -7.26 -7.37 -4.49
N CYS A 31 -7.28 -6.04 -4.56
CA CYS A 31 -8.40 -5.30 -5.13
C CYS A 31 -8.28 -5.31 -6.65
N ALA A 32 -9.12 -6.14 -7.31
CA ALA A 32 -9.14 -6.25 -8.76
C ALA A 32 -10.35 -5.52 -9.35
N TYR A 33 -10.11 -4.70 -10.37
CA TYR A 33 -11.11 -3.92 -11.08
C TYR A 33 -10.85 -3.94 -12.59
N GLY A 34 -11.89 -4.15 -13.40
CA GLY A 34 -11.78 -4.17 -14.85
C GLY A 34 -10.82 -5.25 -15.37
N GLN A 35 -10.17 -4.98 -16.48
CA GLN A 35 -9.27 -5.92 -17.16
C GLN A 35 -7.80 -5.50 -17.08
N SER A 36 -7.26 -5.33 -15.87
CA SER A 36 -5.86 -4.95 -15.69
C SER A 36 -4.89 -5.98 -16.33
N PRO A 37 -3.93 -5.55 -17.14
CA PRO A 37 -2.90 -6.44 -17.66
C PRO A 37 -1.89 -6.89 -16.58
N TYR A 38 -1.88 -6.25 -15.42
CA TYR A 38 -0.85 -6.40 -14.40
C TYR A 38 -1.24 -7.34 -13.24
N LEU A 39 -2.49 -7.82 -13.20
CA LEU A 39 -2.99 -8.67 -12.11
C LEU A 39 -2.12 -9.90 -11.86
N GLU A 40 -1.63 -10.57 -12.92
CA GLU A 40 -0.75 -11.73 -12.77
C GLU A 40 0.60 -11.35 -12.16
N ASP A 41 1.18 -10.20 -12.52
CA ASP A 41 2.45 -9.73 -11.95
C ASP A 41 2.30 -9.46 -10.45
N CYS A 42 1.19 -8.84 -10.05
CA CYS A 42 0.85 -8.64 -8.65
C CYS A 42 0.78 -9.99 -7.92
N VAL A 43 -0.04 -10.94 -8.39
CA VAL A 43 -0.17 -12.28 -7.78
C VAL A 43 1.18 -12.96 -7.66
N ARG A 44 2.00 -12.99 -8.72
CA ARG A 44 3.33 -13.60 -8.71
C ARG A 44 4.26 -12.96 -7.68
N SER A 45 4.18 -11.65 -7.48
CA SER A 45 4.98 -10.94 -6.47
C SER A 45 4.60 -11.37 -5.04
N LEU A 46 3.31 -11.59 -4.78
CA LEU A 46 2.80 -12.06 -3.49
C LEU A 46 3.13 -13.53 -3.22
N LEU A 47 3.12 -14.37 -4.25
CA LEU A 47 3.51 -15.79 -4.14
C LEU A 47 5.02 -15.97 -3.89
N ARG A 48 5.86 -14.99 -4.29
CA ARG A 48 7.32 -15.02 -4.07
C ARG A 48 7.75 -14.48 -2.70
N GLN A 49 6.84 -14.16 -1.80
CA GLN A 49 7.19 -13.68 -0.46
C GLN A 49 7.97 -14.73 0.33
N THR A 50 9.03 -14.30 1.06
CA THR A 50 9.83 -15.18 1.96
C THR A 50 8.98 -15.73 3.11
N VAL A 51 7.95 -15.00 3.52
CA VAL A 51 6.90 -15.45 4.43
C VAL A 51 5.61 -15.56 3.66
N ARG A 52 5.12 -16.77 3.46
CA ARG A 52 3.86 -17.01 2.78
C ARG A 52 2.67 -16.70 3.69
N SER A 53 1.60 -16.18 3.10
CA SER A 53 0.33 -15.96 3.80
C SER A 53 -0.85 -16.19 2.86
N ARG A 54 -2.06 -16.04 3.37
CA ARG A 54 -3.28 -16.15 2.56
C ARG A 54 -3.30 -15.03 1.54
N ILE A 55 -3.73 -15.37 0.32
CA ILE A 55 -3.98 -14.42 -0.77
C ILE A 55 -5.41 -14.65 -1.25
N LEU A 56 -6.16 -13.58 -1.43
CA LEU A 56 -7.49 -13.62 -2.03
C LEU A 56 -7.66 -12.42 -2.96
N ILE A 57 -8.61 -12.53 -3.89
CA ILE A 57 -9.00 -11.46 -4.80
C ILE A 57 -10.38 -10.97 -4.38
N ALA A 58 -10.54 -9.65 -4.25
CA ALA A 58 -11.84 -9.00 -4.08
C ALA A 58 -12.10 -8.10 -5.29
N THR A 59 -13.33 -8.13 -5.83
CA THR A 59 -13.69 -7.37 -7.04
C THR A 59 -15.17 -6.99 -7.04
N SER A 60 -15.50 -5.80 -7.56
CA SER A 60 -16.87 -5.39 -7.93
C SER A 60 -17.15 -5.55 -9.41
N THR A 61 -16.14 -5.93 -10.22
CA THR A 61 -16.25 -6.10 -11.67
C THR A 61 -15.78 -7.49 -12.11
N PRO A 62 -16.44 -8.57 -11.67
CA PRO A 62 -16.03 -9.92 -12.00
C PRO A 62 -16.04 -10.13 -13.51
N ASN A 63 -14.92 -10.61 -14.06
CA ASN A 63 -14.74 -10.84 -15.48
C ASN A 63 -13.90 -12.09 -15.75
N GLU A 64 -13.83 -12.48 -17.01
CA GLU A 64 -13.15 -13.71 -17.43
C GLU A 64 -11.64 -13.68 -17.12
N LYS A 65 -10.98 -12.52 -17.24
CA LYS A 65 -9.55 -12.37 -16.93
C LYS A 65 -9.27 -12.60 -15.45
N ILE A 66 -10.06 -11.97 -14.57
CA ILE A 66 -9.95 -12.18 -13.11
C ILE A 66 -10.17 -13.65 -12.77
N ARG A 67 -11.21 -14.28 -13.34
CA ARG A 67 -11.53 -15.69 -13.10
C ARG A 67 -10.41 -16.63 -13.56
N LYS A 68 -9.88 -16.41 -14.78
CA LYS A 68 -8.75 -17.20 -15.31
C LYS A 68 -7.49 -17.06 -14.47
N THR A 69 -7.14 -15.84 -14.09
CA THR A 69 -5.99 -15.59 -13.22
C THR A 69 -6.18 -16.27 -11.86
N ALA A 70 -7.34 -16.11 -11.24
CA ALA A 70 -7.65 -16.74 -9.96
C ALA A 70 -7.58 -18.28 -10.04
N ALA A 71 -8.16 -18.87 -11.08
CA ALA A 71 -8.12 -20.32 -11.30
C ALA A 71 -6.68 -20.82 -11.52
N HIS A 72 -5.88 -20.11 -12.33
CA HIS A 72 -4.49 -20.46 -12.60
C HIS A 72 -3.63 -20.51 -11.34
N PHE A 73 -3.85 -19.57 -10.41
CA PHE A 73 -3.10 -19.48 -9.15
C PHE A 73 -3.83 -20.11 -7.95
N HIS A 74 -4.98 -20.76 -8.17
CA HIS A 74 -5.82 -21.36 -7.13
C HIS A 74 -6.20 -20.38 -6.01
N LEU A 75 -6.55 -19.15 -6.36
CA LEU A 75 -6.94 -18.10 -5.42
C LEU A 75 -8.46 -17.98 -5.30
N PRO A 76 -9.01 -17.79 -4.09
CA PRO A 76 -10.43 -17.49 -3.93
C PRO A 76 -10.74 -16.07 -4.44
N VAL A 77 -11.91 -15.92 -5.08
CA VAL A 77 -12.46 -14.65 -5.56
C VAL A 77 -13.71 -14.33 -4.75
N TYR A 78 -13.74 -13.13 -4.19
CA TYR A 78 -14.90 -12.57 -3.49
C TYR A 78 -15.47 -11.43 -4.31
N VAL A 79 -16.75 -11.50 -4.63
CA VAL A 79 -17.45 -10.49 -5.45
C VAL A 79 -18.20 -9.53 -4.53
N ASN A 80 -17.93 -8.24 -4.67
CA ASN A 80 -18.70 -7.20 -4.01
C ASN A 80 -20.00 -6.97 -4.81
N GLU A 81 -21.13 -7.44 -4.28
CA GLU A 81 -22.47 -7.25 -4.86
C GLU A 81 -23.19 -6.01 -4.28
N GLY A 82 -22.54 -5.31 -3.34
CA GLY A 82 -23.06 -4.10 -2.71
C GLY A 82 -22.75 -2.83 -3.49
N GLU A 83 -22.56 -1.72 -2.78
CA GLU A 83 -22.16 -0.45 -3.38
C GLU A 83 -20.78 -0.56 -4.00
N HIS A 84 -20.60 0.02 -5.18
CA HIS A 84 -19.36 0.02 -5.93
C HIS A 84 -18.64 1.37 -5.84
N GLY A 85 -17.34 1.34 -5.95
CA GLY A 85 -16.45 2.48 -5.89
C GLY A 85 -15.14 2.12 -5.18
N ILE A 86 -14.10 2.89 -5.38
CA ILE A 86 -12.77 2.58 -4.81
C ILE A 86 -12.86 2.35 -3.30
N THR A 87 -13.47 3.25 -2.59
CA THR A 87 -13.57 3.21 -1.13
C THR A 87 -14.43 2.05 -0.65
N GLN A 88 -15.56 1.81 -1.33
CA GLN A 88 -16.46 0.68 -1.04
C GLN A 88 -15.77 -0.66 -1.30
N ASP A 89 -15.07 -0.77 -2.42
CA ASP A 89 -14.33 -1.99 -2.79
C ASP A 89 -13.16 -2.27 -1.84
N TRP A 90 -12.45 -1.23 -1.39
CA TRP A 90 -11.39 -1.39 -0.39
C TRP A 90 -11.94 -1.82 0.98
N ASN A 91 -13.06 -1.25 1.43
CA ASN A 91 -13.73 -1.67 2.65
C ASN A 91 -14.23 -3.12 2.56
N TYR A 92 -14.82 -3.48 1.42
CA TYR A 92 -15.23 -4.85 1.15
C TYR A 92 -14.02 -5.81 1.18
N ALA A 93 -12.93 -5.45 0.53
CA ALA A 93 -11.69 -6.21 0.52
C ALA A 93 -11.18 -6.49 1.95
N VAL A 94 -11.14 -5.46 2.80
CA VAL A 94 -10.77 -5.63 4.22
C VAL A 94 -11.72 -6.58 4.94
N SER A 95 -13.03 -6.49 4.68
CA SER A 95 -14.04 -7.34 5.32
C SER A 95 -13.91 -8.83 4.95
N CYS A 96 -13.38 -9.15 3.77
CA CYS A 96 -13.10 -10.51 3.31
C CYS A 96 -11.97 -11.17 4.11
N ALA A 97 -11.05 -10.38 4.67
CA ALA A 97 -9.95 -10.90 5.46
C ALA A 97 -10.39 -11.19 6.91
N LYS A 98 -10.10 -12.41 7.38
CA LYS A 98 -10.44 -12.85 8.75
C LYS A 98 -9.17 -13.00 9.63
N THR A 99 -8.14 -12.23 9.31
CA THR A 99 -6.84 -12.31 9.97
C THR A 99 -6.51 -11.02 10.73
N ARG A 100 -5.53 -11.12 11.63
CA ARG A 100 -5.08 -9.98 12.44
C ARG A 100 -4.47 -8.86 11.60
N TYR A 101 -3.71 -9.24 10.58
CA TYR A 101 -2.99 -8.33 9.69
C TYR A 101 -3.58 -8.42 8.29
N VAL A 102 -3.80 -7.31 7.66
CA VAL A 102 -4.36 -7.23 6.31
C VAL A 102 -3.55 -6.24 5.48
N THR A 103 -3.12 -6.65 4.30
CA THR A 103 -2.55 -5.76 3.30
C THR A 103 -3.48 -5.73 2.10
N ILE A 104 -3.93 -4.53 1.71
CA ILE A 104 -4.66 -4.33 0.47
C ILE A 104 -3.63 -4.16 -0.63
N ALA A 105 -3.55 -5.14 -1.53
CA ALA A 105 -2.70 -5.07 -2.70
C ALA A 105 -3.49 -4.51 -3.88
N HIS A 106 -2.97 -3.46 -4.52
CA HIS A 106 -3.56 -3.00 -5.77
C HIS A 106 -3.11 -3.94 -6.90
N GLN A 107 -4.00 -4.23 -7.83
CA GLN A 107 -3.79 -5.23 -8.88
C GLN A 107 -2.66 -4.91 -9.85
N ASP A 108 -2.20 -3.68 -9.90
CA ASP A 108 -1.17 -3.15 -10.78
C ASP A 108 0.21 -2.98 -10.11
N ASP A 109 0.26 -3.16 -8.78
CA ASP A 109 1.48 -3.00 -8.00
C ASP A 109 2.21 -4.34 -7.79
N ILE A 110 3.48 -4.26 -7.43
CA ILE A 110 4.32 -5.43 -7.11
C ILE A 110 5.00 -5.26 -5.75
N TYR A 111 5.30 -6.39 -5.11
CA TYR A 111 5.91 -6.40 -3.78
C TYR A 111 7.26 -7.10 -3.82
N GLU A 112 8.27 -6.51 -3.16
CA GLU A 112 9.55 -7.16 -2.94
C GLU A 112 9.37 -8.39 -2.05
N SER A 113 10.13 -9.45 -2.31
CA SER A 113 9.92 -10.76 -1.67
C SER A 113 10.01 -10.75 -0.15
N ILE A 114 10.66 -9.77 0.44
CA ILE A 114 10.85 -9.62 1.89
C ILE A 114 9.85 -8.67 2.56
N TYR A 115 8.86 -8.15 1.81
CA TYR A 115 7.89 -7.16 2.36
C TYR A 115 7.19 -7.71 3.61
N LEU A 116 6.54 -8.87 3.51
CA LEU A 116 5.75 -9.43 4.61
C LEU A 116 6.63 -9.81 5.81
N GLU A 117 7.80 -10.35 5.58
CA GLU A 117 8.77 -10.65 6.65
C GLU A 117 9.10 -9.39 7.45
N ARG A 118 9.42 -8.30 6.76
CA ARG A 118 9.76 -7.02 7.40
C ARG A 118 8.56 -6.40 8.10
N ALA A 119 7.38 -6.46 7.48
CA ALA A 119 6.13 -5.99 8.08
C ALA A 119 5.83 -6.72 9.40
N LEU A 120 5.85 -8.04 9.39
CA LEU A 120 5.60 -8.84 10.60
C LEU A 120 6.67 -8.65 11.68
N LYS A 121 7.94 -8.47 11.29
CA LYS A 121 9.03 -8.15 12.23
C LYS A 121 8.82 -6.78 12.88
N GLY A 122 8.50 -5.77 12.10
CA GLY A 122 8.23 -4.42 12.58
C GLY A 122 7.03 -4.37 13.52
N LEU A 123 5.90 -4.98 13.11
CA LEU A 123 4.66 -5.01 13.89
C LEU A 123 4.82 -5.75 15.23
N ARG A 124 5.55 -6.87 15.25
CA ARG A 124 5.83 -7.62 16.49
C ARG A 124 6.73 -6.84 17.47
N GLY A 125 7.64 -6.02 16.95
CA GLY A 125 8.56 -5.23 17.75
C GLY A 125 7.98 -3.90 18.25
N ALA A 126 6.78 -3.52 17.83
CA ALA A 126 6.16 -2.26 18.17
C ALA A 126 5.13 -2.39 19.32
N ARG A 127 5.06 -1.34 20.14
CA ARG A 127 4.05 -1.24 21.19
C ARG A 127 2.71 -0.79 20.60
N HIS A 128 1.68 -1.64 20.69
CA HIS A 128 0.33 -1.38 20.16
C HIS A 128 0.36 -0.86 18.70
N PRO A 129 0.87 -1.65 17.73
CA PRO A 129 0.97 -1.21 16.35
C PRO A 129 -0.42 -1.02 15.74
N LEU A 130 -0.59 0.07 14.98
CA LEU A 130 -1.82 0.39 14.25
C LEU A 130 -1.71 0.00 12.79
N ILE A 131 -0.64 0.45 12.16
CA ILE A 131 -0.28 0.14 10.78
C ILE A 131 1.23 -0.10 10.67
N PHE A 132 1.62 -0.87 9.67
CA PHE A 132 2.98 -0.88 9.10
C PHE A 132 2.89 -0.27 7.71
N PHE A 133 3.92 0.45 7.30
CA PHE A 133 4.10 0.88 5.91
C PHE A 133 5.58 0.98 5.55
N SER A 134 5.87 0.83 4.26
CA SER A 134 7.23 0.93 3.76
C SER A 134 7.43 2.12 2.83
N ASP A 135 8.69 2.45 2.56
CA ASP A 135 9.03 3.26 1.38
C ASP A 135 8.80 2.42 0.10
N TYR A 136 8.72 3.09 -1.04
CA TYR A 136 8.40 2.48 -2.31
C TYR A 136 9.16 3.12 -3.47
N TYR A 137 9.13 2.47 -4.61
CA TYR A 137 9.57 3.01 -5.89
C TYR A 137 8.41 3.03 -6.89
N GLU A 138 8.53 3.84 -7.93
CA GLU A 138 7.56 3.85 -9.01
C GLU A 138 8.01 2.91 -10.14
N ILE A 139 7.04 2.34 -10.86
CA ILE A 139 7.25 1.61 -12.10
C ILE A 139 6.65 2.47 -13.21
N ARG A 140 7.50 3.06 -14.05
CA ARG A 140 7.11 3.92 -15.17
C ARG A 140 7.58 3.29 -16.47
N ASN A 141 6.66 3.03 -17.41
CA ASN A 141 6.99 2.37 -18.69
C ASN A 141 7.76 1.04 -18.51
N GLY A 142 7.46 0.30 -17.44
CA GLY A 142 8.13 -0.95 -17.11
C GLY A 142 9.47 -0.81 -16.37
N GLU A 143 9.98 0.41 -16.20
CA GLU A 143 11.25 0.67 -15.52
C GLU A 143 11.06 1.07 -14.04
N LYS A 144 12.00 0.64 -13.19
CA LYS A 144 12.04 0.98 -11.77
C LYS A 144 12.63 2.38 -11.57
N VAL A 145 11.81 3.30 -11.07
CA VAL A 145 12.21 4.67 -10.72
C VAL A 145 12.25 4.78 -9.20
N SER A 146 13.44 4.66 -8.63
CA SER A 146 13.64 4.70 -7.17
C SER A 146 13.73 6.11 -6.59
N SER A 147 13.89 7.14 -7.42
CA SER A 147 13.98 8.54 -6.97
C SER A 147 13.49 9.50 -8.03
N ASN A 148 12.59 10.39 -7.64
CA ASN A 148 12.19 11.59 -8.38
C ASN A 148 11.88 12.71 -7.37
N ARG A 149 11.44 13.87 -7.85
CA ARG A 149 11.13 15.02 -6.97
C ARG A 149 10.06 14.68 -5.93
N ASN A 150 8.98 14.01 -6.35
CA ASN A 150 7.87 13.66 -5.46
C ASN A 150 8.29 12.64 -4.40
N LEU A 151 8.96 11.56 -4.79
CA LEU A 151 9.49 10.55 -3.87
C LEU A 151 10.45 11.16 -2.84
N ARG A 152 11.31 12.10 -3.28
CA ARG A 152 12.22 12.80 -2.36
C ARG A 152 11.46 13.66 -1.35
N ILE A 153 10.43 14.40 -1.77
CA ILE A 153 9.58 15.18 -0.85
C ILE A 153 8.91 14.26 0.17
N LYS A 154 8.28 13.17 -0.28
CA LYS A 154 7.65 12.20 0.63
C LYS A 154 8.64 11.62 1.64
N ARG A 155 9.86 11.25 1.21
CA ARG A 155 10.91 10.75 2.11
C ARG A 155 11.38 11.79 3.13
N VAL A 156 11.51 13.05 2.72
CA VAL A 156 11.82 14.14 3.66
C VAL A 156 10.72 14.28 4.71
N MET A 157 9.44 14.21 4.30
CA MET A 157 8.32 14.22 5.25
C MET A 157 8.35 13.03 6.22
N LEU A 158 8.84 11.87 5.79
CA LEU A 158 8.92 10.65 6.59
C LEU A 158 10.18 10.57 7.49
N LEU A 159 11.14 11.48 7.38
CA LEU A 159 12.36 11.47 8.20
C LEU A 159 12.12 11.29 9.72
N PRO A 160 11.09 11.93 10.34
CA PRO A 160 10.81 11.70 11.75
C PRO A 160 10.49 10.25 12.10
N PHE A 161 9.93 9.48 11.18
CA PHE A 161 9.61 8.07 11.39
C PHE A 161 10.81 7.12 11.33
N LEU A 162 12.01 7.60 10.98
CA LEU A 162 13.25 6.80 11.15
C LEU A 162 13.53 6.50 12.62
N SER A 163 13.06 7.36 13.53
CA SER A 163 13.16 7.12 14.97
C SER A 163 11.95 6.30 15.46
N ARG A 164 12.21 5.11 16.00
CA ARG A 164 11.16 4.25 16.58
C ARG A 164 10.37 4.93 17.70
N LEU A 165 10.98 5.82 18.46
CA LEU A 165 10.31 6.59 19.51
C LEU A 165 9.27 7.54 18.94
N LEU A 166 9.59 8.18 17.81
CA LEU A 166 8.70 9.13 17.15
C LEU A 166 7.54 8.44 16.39
N GLN A 167 7.71 7.18 15.99
CA GLN A 167 6.64 6.37 15.38
C GLN A 167 5.42 6.21 16.31
N ASN A 168 5.62 6.26 17.65
CA ASN A 168 4.53 6.17 18.63
C ASN A 168 3.93 7.53 19.01
N SER A 169 4.49 8.63 18.53
CA SER A 169 4.05 9.98 18.87
C SER A 169 2.86 10.42 18.02
N ILE A 170 1.69 10.65 18.65
CA ILE A 170 0.51 11.24 18.00
C ILE A 170 0.87 12.60 17.39
N PHE A 171 1.61 13.44 18.11
CA PHE A 171 2.00 14.76 17.63
C PHE A 171 2.82 14.67 16.34
N VAL A 172 3.85 13.80 16.31
CA VAL A 172 4.76 13.66 15.14
C VAL A 172 3.98 13.17 13.92
N ARG A 173 3.22 12.07 14.03
CA ARG A 173 2.49 11.52 12.88
C ARG A 173 1.42 12.47 12.35
N ARG A 174 0.72 13.20 13.25
CA ARG A 174 -0.20 14.25 12.84
C ARG A 174 0.52 15.41 12.14
N ARG A 175 1.70 15.81 12.62
CA ARG A 175 2.49 16.86 11.99
C ARG A 175 2.98 16.45 10.61
N VAL A 176 3.41 15.21 10.41
CA VAL A 176 3.78 14.68 9.10
C VAL A 176 2.60 14.73 8.15
N LEU A 177 1.44 14.20 8.56
CA LEU A 177 0.23 14.17 7.73
C LEU A 177 -0.38 15.55 7.48
N SER A 178 -0.04 16.56 8.28
CA SER A 178 -0.57 17.93 8.10
C SER A 178 -0.01 18.68 6.90
N LEU A 179 0.99 18.12 6.21
CA LEU A 179 1.64 18.71 5.03
C LEU A 179 1.28 17.97 3.73
N GLY A 180 0.54 16.86 3.82
CA GLY A 180 0.16 16.00 2.71
C GLY A 180 0.18 14.53 3.08
N SER A 181 -0.14 13.63 2.13
CA SER A 181 -0.04 12.19 2.31
C SER A 181 1.29 11.63 1.78
N PRO A 182 2.29 11.37 2.65
CA PRO A 182 3.52 10.72 2.21
C PRO A 182 3.42 9.19 2.19
N ILE A 183 2.37 8.61 2.78
CA ILE A 183 2.14 7.16 2.89
C ILE A 183 1.40 6.71 1.63
N ASP A 184 1.94 5.71 0.96
CA ASP A 184 1.33 5.11 -0.22
C ASP A 184 0.41 3.95 0.20
N CYS A 185 -0.85 3.97 -0.24
CA CYS A 185 -1.87 3.05 0.26
C CYS A 185 -1.51 1.57 0.13
N PRO A 186 -1.04 1.07 -1.04
CA PRO A 186 -0.69 -0.35 -1.18
C PRO A 186 0.55 -0.75 -0.36
N SER A 187 1.35 0.23 0.14
CA SER A 187 2.49 -0.07 1.02
C SER A 187 2.09 -0.40 2.46
N VAL A 188 0.78 -0.41 2.78
CA VAL A 188 0.29 -0.46 4.17
C VAL A 188 -0.24 -1.84 4.55
N THR A 189 0.22 -2.35 5.70
CA THR A 189 -0.38 -3.48 6.41
C THR A 189 -1.11 -2.98 7.65
N TYR A 190 -2.38 -3.30 7.76
CA TYR A 190 -3.28 -2.88 8.85
C TYR A 190 -3.28 -3.90 9.99
N VAL A 191 -3.37 -3.42 11.23
CA VAL A 191 -3.55 -4.27 12.42
C VAL A 191 -5.01 -4.18 12.87
N ILE A 192 -5.88 -4.93 12.22
CA ILE A 192 -7.34 -4.80 12.34
C ILE A 192 -7.85 -4.72 13.77
N PRO A 193 -7.44 -5.59 14.74
CA PRO A 193 -7.97 -5.51 16.11
C PRO A 193 -7.56 -4.26 16.90
N ASN A 194 -6.61 -3.47 16.39
CA ASN A 194 -6.14 -2.25 17.05
C ASN A 194 -6.72 -0.97 16.41
N LEU A 195 -7.53 -1.12 15.37
CA LEU A 195 -8.23 -0.03 14.68
C LEU A 195 -9.67 0.11 15.20
N PRO A 196 -10.30 1.28 15.01
CA PRO A 196 -11.70 1.46 15.39
C PRO A 196 -12.61 0.47 14.64
N GLU A 197 -13.70 0.09 15.27
CA GLU A 197 -14.77 -0.68 14.64
C GLU A 197 -15.41 0.12 13.50
N GLY A 198 -15.90 -0.60 12.48
CA GLY A 198 -16.54 -0.01 11.30
C GLY A 198 -15.64 0.02 10.07
N PRO A 199 -16.03 0.76 9.02
CA PRO A 199 -15.29 0.83 7.77
C PRO A 199 -13.92 1.50 7.97
N LEU A 200 -12.91 0.91 7.36
CA LEU A 200 -11.54 1.44 7.44
C LEU A 200 -11.39 2.76 6.68
N PHE A 201 -12.10 2.89 5.57
CA PHE A 201 -12.10 4.09 4.72
C PHE A 201 -13.47 4.75 4.74
N ASP A 202 -13.50 6.08 4.86
CA ASP A 202 -14.74 6.86 4.81
C ASP A 202 -15.27 6.93 3.37
N SER A 203 -16.46 6.38 3.13
CA SER A 203 -17.07 6.30 1.80
C SER A 203 -17.50 7.65 1.21
N THR A 204 -17.45 8.73 1.99
CA THR A 204 -17.65 10.10 1.48
C THR A 204 -16.45 10.62 0.69
N TYR A 205 -15.26 9.99 0.85
CA TYR A 205 -14.05 10.27 0.10
C TYR A 205 -13.89 9.31 -1.08
N ARG A 206 -13.52 9.84 -2.24
CA ARG A 206 -13.36 9.09 -3.50
C ARG A 206 -11.93 9.06 -4.01
N VAL A 207 -11.08 9.99 -3.57
CA VAL A 207 -9.71 10.20 -4.05
C VAL A 207 -8.70 10.26 -2.91
N ALA A 208 -9.04 10.88 -1.79
CA ALA A 208 -8.17 11.08 -0.64
C ALA A 208 -8.57 10.20 0.56
N GLN A 209 -9.27 9.09 0.30
CA GLN A 209 -9.76 8.16 1.32
C GLN A 209 -8.65 7.52 2.16
N ASP A 210 -7.48 7.29 1.57
CA ASP A 210 -6.30 6.78 2.25
C ASP A 210 -5.76 7.82 3.24
N TRP A 211 -5.58 9.06 2.80
CA TRP A 211 -5.10 10.14 3.66
C TRP A 211 -6.10 10.48 4.78
N GLU A 212 -7.39 10.45 4.47
CA GLU A 212 -8.44 10.55 5.50
C GLU A 212 -8.28 9.47 6.56
N ALA A 213 -8.13 8.22 6.13
CA ALA A 213 -7.93 7.09 7.04
C ALA A 213 -6.67 7.26 7.90
N TRP A 214 -5.54 7.70 7.30
CA TRP A 214 -4.31 7.97 8.07
C TRP A 214 -4.51 9.09 9.09
N GLU A 215 -5.23 10.16 8.71
CA GLU A 215 -5.52 11.26 9.61
C GLU A 215 -6.32 10.76 10.83
N ARG A 216 -7.38 10.00 10.61
CA ARG A 216 -8.25 9.45 11.65
C ARG A 216 -7.50 8.44 12.53
N ILE A 217 -6.76 7.50 11.94
CA ILE A 217 -5.95 6.52 12.67
C ILE A 217 -4.82 7.22 13.44
N SER A 218 -4.27 8.35 12.93
CA SER A 218 -3.21 9.09 13.61
C SER A 218 -3.60 9.64 14.97
N ARG A 219 -4.88 9.77 15.29
CA ARG A 219 -5.40 10.26 16.58
C ARG A 219 -5.39 9.17 17.66
N ILE A 220 -5.30 7.90 17.28
CA ILE A 220 -5.39 6.77 18.19
C ILE A 220 -4.03 6.54 18.87
N ARG A 221 -4.01 6.14 20.15
CA ARG A 221 -2.78 5.72 20.80
C ARG A 221 -2.24 4.44 20.18
N GLY A 222 -0.97 4.42 19.82
CA GLY A 222 -0.31 3.28 19.20
C GLY A 222 0.79 3.71 18.24
N THR A 223 1.32 2.80 17.44
CA THR A 223 2.52 3.00 16.63
C THR A 223 2.19 2.92 15.14
N PHE A 224 2.68 3.89 14.36
CA PHE A 224 2.79 3.83 12.91
C PHE A 224 4.17 3.27 12.59
N VAL A 225 4.26 1.99 12.28
CA VAL A 225 5.54 1.31 12.03
C VAL A 225 6.01 1.62 10.62
N PHE A 226 7.13 2.32 10.49
CA PHE A 226 7.72 2.67 9.20
C PHE A 226 8.99 1.86 8.93
N ASP A 227 9.10 1.34 7.71
CA ASP A 227 10.31 0.71 7.18
C ASP A 227 10.83 1.52 5.98
N PRO A 228 12.05 2.10 6.04
CA PRO A 228 12.58 2.94 4.98
C PRO A 228 13.09 2.18 3.74
N HIS A 229 12.99 0.86 3.71
CA HIS A 229 13.36 0.08 2.52
C HIS A 229 12.27 0.17 1.45
N LEU A 230 12.70 0.13 0.20
CA LEU A 230 11.83 0.11 -0.97
C LEU A 230 11.23 -1.29 -1.11
N LEU A 231 10.09 -1.54 -0.47
CA LEU A 231 9.50 -2.88 -0.39
C LEU A 231 8.32 -3.09 -1.34
N MET A 232 7.91 -2.06 -2.07
CA MET A 232 6.81 -2.11 -3.00
C MET A 232 7.11 -1.23 -4.22
N GLY A 233 6.65 -1.67 -5.38
CA GLY A 233 6.69 -0.92 -6.64
C GLY A 233 5.31 -0.46 -7.04
N HIS A 234 5.06 0.85 -6.98
CA HIS A 234 3.83 1.48 -7.41
C HIS A 234 3.86 1.76 -8.91
N ARG A 235 2.93 1.17 -9.66
CA ARG A 235 2.87 1.33 -11.10
C ARG A 235 2.10 2.59 -11.49
N ILE A 236 2.75 3.39 -12.34
CA ILE A 236 2.15 4.61 -12.91
C ILE A 236 1.79 4.31 -14.36
N HIS A 237 0.51 4.37 -14.69
CA HIS A 237 -0.01 4.19 -16.05
C HIS A 237 -1.24 5.08 -16.30
N GLU A 238 -1.59 5.31 -17.57
CA GLU A 238 -2.64 6.26 -17.97
C GLU A 238 -4.04 5.85 -17.48
N GLU A 239 -4.31 4.54 -17.40
CA GLU A 239 -5.58 3.98 -16.94
C GLU A 239 -5.70 3.89 -15.41
N SER A 240 -4.73 4.46 -14.65
CA SER A 240 -4.86 4.47 -13.20
C SER A 240 -6.01 5.39 -12.78
N THR A 241 -6.86 4.92 -11.86
CA THR A 241 -8.05 5.65 -11.37
C THR A 241 -7.70 7.03 -10.84
N THR A 242 -6.48 7.23 -10.36
CA THR A 242 -5.95 8.52 -9.94
C THR A 242 -5.91 9.50 -11.10
N THR A 243 -5.63 9.05 -12.32
CA THR A 243 -5.54 9.91 -13.52
C THR A 243 -6.91 10.41 -13.97
N GLU A 244 -7.93 9.56 -13.95
CA GLU A 244 -9.31 9.92 -14.33
C GLU A 244 -9.96 10.89 -13.33
N LEU A 245 -9.79 10.67 -12.03
CA LEU A 245 -10.41 11.48 -10.97
C LEU A 245 -9.74 12.86 -10.74
N ILE A 246 -8.57 13.09 -11.33
CA ILE A 246 -7.87 14.39 -11.25
C ILE A 246 -8.56 15.46 -12.10
N ALA A 247 -9.31 15.08 -13.15
CA ALA A 247 -10.05 16.01 -14.01
C ALA A 247 -11.24 16.69 -13.30
N ASP A 248 -11.78 16.05 -12.24
CA ASP A 248 -12.85 16.57 -11.42
C ASP A 248 -12.27 17.29 -10.18
N GLN A 249 -12.68 18.49 -9.85
CA GLN A 249 -12.26 19.26 -8.67
C GLN A 249 -12.48 18.53 -7.31
N THR A 250 -12.97 17.29 -7.34
CA THR A 250 -13.23 16.43 -6.19
C THR A 250 -11.96 16.25 -5.35
N ARG A 251 -10.83 15.97 -5.97
CA ARG A 251 -9.55 15.81 -5.27
C ARG A 251 -9.18 17.04 -4.44
N THR A 252 -9.24 18.23 -5.06
CA THR A 252 -8.95 19.50 -4.39
C THR A 252 -9.86 19.74 -3.18
N LYS A 253 -11.16 19.44 -3.32
CA LYS A 253 -12.14 19.60 -2.23
C LYS A 253 -11.87 18.65 -1.08
N GLU A 254 -11.58 17.38 -1.38
CA GLU A 254 -11.29 16.36 -0.38
C GLU A 254 -9.98 16.67 0.35
N GLU A 255 -8.89 16.98 -0.38
CA GLU A 255 -7.60 17.34 0.20
C GLU A 255 -7.72 18.60 1.09
N LEU A 256 -8.43 19.62 0.64
CA LEU A 256 -8.70 20.82 1.45
C LEU A 256 -9.47 20.49 2.74
N SER A 257 -10.45 19.57 2.67
CA SER A 257 -11.20 19.14 3.85
C SER A 257 -10.30 18.48 4.89
N ILE A 258 -9.29 17.70 4.44
CA ILE A 258 -8.32 17.07 5.32
C ILE A 258 -7.33 18.10 5.88
N PHE A 259 -6.83 19.05 5.08
CA PHE A 259 -5.98 20.15 5.57
C PHE A 259 -6.66 20.96 6.67
N ARG A 260 -7.98 21.19 6.58
CA ARG A 260 -8.78 21.89 7.60
C ARG A 260 -8.83 21.15 8.94
N ARG A 261 -8.57 19.84 8.96
CA ARG A 261 -8.46 19.07 10.22
C ARG A 261 -7.15 19.35 10.97
N PHE A 262 -6.17 20.00 10.33
CA PHE A 262 -4.87 20.33 10.90
C PHE A 262 -4.63 21.84 11.04
N TRP A 263 -5.21 22.63 10.16
CA TRP A 263 -4.89 24.05 10.00
C TRP A 263 -6.15 24.94 9.98
N PRO A 264 -6.05 26.19 10.47
CA PRO A 264 -7.10 27.17 10.26
C PRO A 264 -7.37 27.40 8.75
N GLU A 265 -8.58 27.80 8.40
CA GLU A 265 -9.10 27.92 7.02
C GLU A 265 -8.13 28.57 6.04
N ARG A 266 -7.60 29.77 6.39
CA ARG A 266 -6.68 30.51 5.52
C ARG A 266 -5.37 29.77 5.27
N ALA A 267 -4.82 29.12 6.31
CA ALA A 267 -3.60 28.34 6.20
C ALA A 267 -3.83 27.05 5.40
N ALA A 268 -4.95 26.37 5.62
CA ALA A 268 -5.33 25.18 4.88
C ALA A 268 -5.41 25.44 3.38
N GLY A 269 -6.08 26.54 2.96
CA GLY A 269 -6.19 26.92 1.55
C GLY A 269 -4.84 27.28 0.92
N TRP A 270 -3.95 27.96 1.68
CA TRP A 270 -2.60 28.27 1.17
C TRP A 270 -1.75 27.02 0.99
N ILE A 271 -1.77 26.09 1.96
CA ILE A 271 -1.01 24.82 1.92
C ILE A 271 -1.53 23.96 0.77
N GLU A 272 -2.86 23.81 0.61
CA GLU A 272 -3.48 23.06 -0.49
C GLU A 272 -3.01 23.60 -1.85
N GLY A 273 -3.07 24.91 -2.05
CA GLY A 273 -2.62 25.52 -3.31
C GLY A 273 -1.15 25.24 -3.64
N LYS A 274 -0.27 25.12 -2.64
CA LYS A 274 1.13 24.70 -2.83
C LYS A 274 1.26 23.21 -3.11
N TYR A 275 0.50 22.38 -2.40
CA TYR A 275 0.48 20.93 -2.55
C TYR A 275 0.03 20.52 -3.96
N ARG A 276 -1.07 21.11 -4.46
CA ARG A 276 -1.58 20.90 -5.81
C ARG A 276 -0.56 21.24 -6.89
N LYS A 277 0.10 22.41 -6.81
CA LYS A 277 1.16 22.80 -7.75
C LYS A 277 2.33 21.80 -7.76
N GLY A 278 2.65 21.21 -6.62
CA GLY A 278 3.65 20.15 -6.51
C GLY A 278 3.23 18.87 -7.23
N GLN A 279 1.95 18.51 -7.20
CA GLN A 279 1.41 17.34 -7.90
C GLN A 279 1.36 17.55 -9.41
N ASP A 280 0.95 18.72 -9.89
CA ASP A 280 0.88 19.06 -11.33
C ASP A 280 2.25 19.01 -12.00
N SER A 281 3.31 19.40 -11.31
CA SER A 281 4.68 19.32 -11.83
C SER A 281 5.22 17.89 -12.00
N ASN A 282 4.51 16.86 -11.54
CA ASN A 282 4.88 15.44 -11.66
C ASN A 282 4.12 14.71 -12.77
N ARG A 283 3.23 15.40 -13.49
CA ARG A 283 2.44 14.82 -14.60
C ARG A 283 3.22 14.79 -15.93
N MET A 284 4.39 15.43 -16.02
CA MET A 284 5.28 15.44 -17.20
C MET A 284 6.36 14.35 -17.10
#